data_e2f226c1b717942b365cb42f78e9cf17
#
_entry.id   e2f226c1b717942b365cb42f78e9cf17
#
_cell.length_a   1.000
_cell.length_b   1.000
_cell.length_c   1.000
_cell.angle_alpha   90.00
_cell.angle_beta   90.00
_cell.angle_gamma   90.00
#
_symmetry.space_group_name_H-M   'P 1'
#
loop_
_entity.id
_entity.type
_entity.pdbx_description
1 polymer ?
#
loop_
_entity_poly.entity_id
_entity_poly.type
_entity_poly.pdbx_seq_one_letter_code
_entity_poly.pdbx_strand_id
1 'polypeptide(L)'
;EDVGMAYPQAIAIVKACVDTAMQLGLPEAQLPLAQAAVLLATAPKSNSVIEGIGAAWADVKAGKSGNFPRCLQNVHADSTGGAQGQNYKYPHAYPNHWVKQQYLPDELKNVQYYRYGDNKVERAAAQYWEAIKG
;
A
#
# COMPACT_ATOMS: atom_id res chain seq x y z
N GLU A 1 5.96 2.29 -11.54
CA GLU A 1 5.77 3.73 -11.33
C GLU A 1 4.45 4.21 -11.92
N ASP A 2 4.21 3.99 -13.20
CA ASP A 2 3.06 4.56 -13.91
C ASP A 2 1.82 3.66 -13.94
N VAL A 3 1.96 2.36 -13.79
CA VAL A 3 0.83 1.41 -13.75
C VAL A 3 0.31 1.24 -12.33
N GLY A 4 1.18 0.93 -11.39
CA GLY A 4 0.85 0.85 -9.97
C GLY A 4 -0.42 0.09 -9.67
N MET A 5 -1.27 0.69 -8.88
CA MET A 5 -2.53 0.08 -8.41
C MET A 5 -3.66 0.10 -9.46
N ALA A 6 -3.44 0.69 -10.63
CA ALA A 6 -4.40 0.57 -11.72
C ALA A 6 -4.47 -0.86 -12.29
N TYR A 7 -3.34 -1.58 -12.24
CA TYR A 7 -3.26 -3.00 -12.57
C TYR A 7 -2.21 -3.67 -11.66
N PRO A 8 -2.58 -4.03 -10.43
CA PRO A 8 -1.62 -4.51 -9.42
C PRO A 8 -0.82 -5.75 -9.80
N GLN A 9 -1.38 -6.61 -10.67
CA GLN A 9 -0.74 -7.83 -11.12
C GLN A 9 0.41 -7.58 -12.10
N ALA A 10 0.51 -6.39 -12.68
CA ALA A 10 1.50 -6.08 -13.72
C ALA A 10 2.93 -6.38 -13.26
N ILE A 11 3.29 -6.04 -12.04
CA ILE A 11 4.65 -6.27 -11.51
C ILE A 11 5.02 -7.76 -11.50
N ALA A 12 4.09 -8.64 -11.12
CA ALA A 12 4.30 -10.09 -11.12
C ALA A 12 4.41 -10.65 -12.54
N ILE A 13 3.57 -10.16 -13.45
CA ILE A 13 3.58 -10.61 -14.85
C ILE A 13 4.88 -10.16 -15.54
N VAL A 14 5.29 -8.91 -15.35
CA VAL A 14 6.53 -8.38 -15.93
C VAL A 14 7.74 -9.14 -15.38
N LYS A 15 7.77 -9.42 -14.09
CA LYS A 15 8.83 -10.22 -13.45
C LYS A 15 8.92 -11.60 -14.11
N ALA A 16 7.79 -12.27 -14.31
CA ALA A 16 7.76 -13.58 -14.99
C ALA A 16 8.25 -13.47 -16.44
N CYS A 17 7.88 -12.44 -17.17
CA CYS A 17 8.36 -12.21 -18.53
C CYS A 17 9.89 -12.03 -18.58
N VAL A 18 10.44 -11.23 -17.67
CA VAL A 18 11.88 -10.99 -17.59
C VAL A 18 12.64 -12.28 -17.24
N ASP A 19 12.18 -13.02 -16.25
CA ASP A 19 12.81 -14.29 -15.84
C ASP A 19 12.78 -15.31 -16.98
N THR A 20 11.65 -15.42 -17.68
CA THR A 20 11.52 -16.29 -18.84
C THR A 20 12.46 -15.88 -19.97
N ALA A 21 12.57 -14.60 -20.24
CA ALA A 21 13.49 -14.07 -21.25
C ALA A 21 14.95 -14.43 -20.95
N MET A 22 15.34 -14.30 -19.66
CA MET A 22 16.69 -14.65 -19.21
C MET A 22 16.99 -16.15 -19.32
N GLN A 23 15.99 -16.99 -19.09
CA GLN A 23 16.13 -18.45 -19.20
C GLN A 23 16.21 -18.92 -20.65
N LEU A 24 15.43 -18.30 -21.53
CA LEU A 24 15.38 -18.68 -22.95
C LEU A 24 16.59 -18.19 -23.76
N GLY A 25 17.03 -16.96 -23.50
CA GLY A 25 18.00 -16.29 -24.34
C GLY A 25 17.39 -15.86 -25.70
N LEU A 26 18.15 -15.11 -26.47
CA LEU A 26 17.75 -14.69 -27.83
C LEU A 26 17.99 -15.83 -28.85
N PRO A 27 17.11 -15.96 -29.86
CA PRO A 27 16.02 -15.03 -30.23
C PRO A 27 14.70 -15.24 -29.49
N GLU A 28 14.48 -16.35 -28.81
CA GLU A 28 13.20 -16.73 -28.21
C GLU A 28 12.76 -15.76 -27.10
N ALA A 29 13.69 -15.12 -26.43
CA ALA A 29 13.42 -14.09 -25.41
C ALA A 29 12.61 -12.89 -25.94
N GLN A 30 12.56 -12.69 -27.26
CA GLN A 30 11.78 -11.61 -27.87
C GLN A 30 10.29 -11.69 -27.51
N LEU A 31 9.73 -12.89 -27.42
CA LEU A 31 8.29 -13.06 -27.15
C LEU A 31 7.89 -12.63 -25.74
N PRO A 32 8.50 -13.12 -24.66
CA PRO A 32 8.15 -12.64 -23.31
C PRO A 32 8.48 -11.16 -23.12
N LEU A 33 9.54 -10.63 -23.72
CA LEU A 33 9.86 -9.20 -23.64
C LEU A 33 8.80 -8.36 -24.37
N ALA A 34 8.36 -8.79 -25.54
CA ALA A 34 7.28 -8.12 -26.28
C ALA A 34 5.97 -8.16 -25.50
N GLN A 35 5.66 -9.28 -24.85
CA GLN A 35 4.47 -9.41 -24.00
C GLN A 35 4.50 -8.39 -22.85
N ALA A 36 5.62 -8.26 -22.16
CA ALA A 36 5.79 -7.28 -21.10
C ALA A 36 5.60 -5.84 -21.62
N ALA A 37 6.21 -5.53 -22.78
CA ALA A 37 6.09 -4.21 -23.40
C ALA A 37 4.63 -3.88 -23.76
N VAL A 38 3.91 -4.80 -24.35
CA VAL A 38 2.49 -4.61 -24.73
C VAL A 38 1.63 -4.45 -23.48
N LEU A 39 1.84 -5.30 -22.48
CA LEU A 39 1.10 -5.23 -21.22
C LEU A 39 1.26 -3.86 -20.56
N LEU A 40 2.49 -3.37 -20.42
CA LEU A 40 2.75 -2.07 -19.81
C LEU A 40 2.22 -0.91 -20.67
N ALA A 41 2.32 -1.01 -21.98
CA ALA A 41 1.83 0.03 -22.88
C ALA A 41 0.30 0.15 -22.86
N THR A 42 -0.41 -0.96 -22.69
CA THR A 42 -1.89 -1.02 -22.78
C THR A 42 -2.57 -1.02 -21.41
N ALA A 43 -1.84 -1.22 -20.32
CA ALA A 43 -2.41 -1.21 -18.99
C ALA A 43 -2.96 0.18 -18.61
N PRO A 44 -4.03 0.25 -17.82
CA PRO A 44 -4.42 1.51 -17.21
C PRO A 44 -3.30 2.06 -16.33
N LYS A 45 -3.31 3.35 -16.07
CA LYS A 45 -2.22 4.05 -15.40
C LYS A 45 -2.68 4.64 -14.06
N SER A 46 -1.77 4.61 -13.08
CA SER A 46 -1.93 5.30 -11.80
C SER A 46 -0.55 5.63 -11.21
N ASN A 47 -0.39 6.86 -10.78
CA ASN A 47 0.81 7.31 -10.06
C ASN A 47 0.57 7.44 -8.55
N SER A 48 -0.54 6.93 -8.03
CA SER A 48 -0.94 7.11 -6.63
C SER A 48 0.07 6.54 -5.63
N VAL A 49 0.76 5.46 -5.98
CA VAL A 49 1.78 4.84 -5.12
C VAL A 49 3.02 5.73 -5.01
N ILE A 50 3.53 6.24 -6.14
CA ILE A 50 4.72 7.11 -6.13
C ILE A 50 4.42 8.45 -5.45
N GLU A 51 3.24 9.02 -5.66
CA GLU A 51 2.80 10.22 -4.95
C GLU A 51 2.71 9.96 -3.44
N GLY A 52 2.13 8.84 -3.04
CA GLY A 52 1.99 8.47 -1.63
C GLY A 52 3.32 8.30 -0.92
N ILE A 53 4.25 7.53 -1.50
CA ILE A 53 5.58 7.33 -0.89
C ILE A 53 6.39 8.64 -0.88
N GLY A 54 6.27 9.45 -1.93
CA GLY A 54 6.93 10.76 -1.98
C GLY A 54 6.46 11.68 -0.86
N ALA A 55 5.16 11.75 -0.60
CA ALA A 55 4.60 12.53 0.49
C ALA A 55 5.05 12.02 1.87
N ALA A 56 5.07 10.70 2.06
CA ALA A 56 5.55 10.10 3.31
C ALA A 56 7.04 10.41 3.55
N TRP A 57 7.89 10.30 2.52
CA TRP A 57 9.30 10.67 2.60
C TRP A 57 9.50 12.14 2.95
N ALA A 58 8.69 13.03 2.37
CA ALA A 58 8.76 14.45 2.68
C ALA A 58 8.49 14.73 4.16
N ASP A 59 7.50 14.07 4.76
CA ASP A 59 7.20 14.20 6.17
C ASP A 59 8.33 13.66 7.05
N VAL A 60 8.90 12.51 6.72
CA VAL A 60 10.05 11.94 7.45
C VAL A 60 11.25 12.89 7.40
N LYS A 61 11.58 13.43 6.22
CA LYS A 61 12.67 14.39 6.07
C LYS A 61 12.44 15.69 6.81
N ALA A 62 11.18 16.09 6.97
CA ALA A 62 10.80 17.27 7.76
C ALA A 62 10.79 17.00 9.28
N GLY A 63 11.16 15.81 9.71
CA GLY A 63 11.17 15.42 11.13
C GLY A 63 9.79 15.07 11.70
N LYS A 64 8.77 14.92 10.87
CA LYS A 64 7.40 14.57 11.29
C LYS A 64 7.24 13.06 11.37
N SER A 65 7.94 12.40 12.25
CA SER A 65 7.84 10.95 12.40
C SER A 65 7.21 10.52 13.74
N GLY A 66 7.54 11.18 14.84
CA GLY A 66 6.96 10.89 16.15
C GLY A 66 7.05 9.43 16.58
N ASN A 67 6.43 9.12 17.68
CA ASN A 67 6.27 7.75 18.18
C ASN A 67 4.93 7.17 17.71
N PHE A 68 4.93 5.90 17.36
CA PHE A 68 3.66 5.22 17.03
C PHE A 68 2.76 5.12 18.27
N PRO A 69 1.42 5.09 18.10
CA PRO A 69 0.46 5.08 19.21
C PRO A 69 0.71 3.97 20.21
N ARG A 70 0.46 4.27 21.49
CA ARG A 70 0.69 3.35 22.59
C ARG A 70 -0.03 2.01 22.44
N CYS A 71 -1.24 2.03 21.90
CA CYS A 71 -2.02 0.81 21.67
C CYS A 71 -1.38 -0.16 20.68
N LEU A 72 -0.43 0.30 19.85
CA LEU A 72 0.29 -0.54 18.89
C LEU A 72 1.62 -1.05 19.43
N GLN A 73 2.04 -0.59 20.63
CA GLN A 73 3.28 -1.04 21.26
C GLN A 73 3.09 -2.40 21.93
N ASN A 74 4.16 -3.19 21.96
CA ASN A 74 4.10 -4.53 22.52
C ASN A 74 3.81 -4.48 24.05
N VAL A 75 2.80 -5.23 24.47
CA VAL A 75 2.38 -5.33 25.88
C VAL A 75 3.52 -5.82 26.77
N HIS A 76 4.39 -6.70 26.28
CA HIS A 76 5.48 -7.28 27.06
C HIS A 76 6.60 -6.29 27.40
N ALA A 77 6.70 -5.18 26.68
CA ALA A 77 7.67 -4.13 26.97
C ALA A 77 7.30 -3.29 28.20
N ASP A 78 6.07 -3.43 28.70
CA ASP A 78 5.50 -2.60 29.74
C ASP A 78 5.23 -3.32 31.07
N SER A 79 5.86 -4.44 31.30
CA SER A 79 5.60 -5.27 32.48
C SER A 79 5.87 -4.57 33.86
N THR A 80 6.39 -3.36 33.84
CA THR A 80 6.70 -2.59 35.04
C THR A 80 5.79 -1.39 35.30
N GLY A 81 4.86 -1.06 34.41
CA GLY A 81 4.01 0.09 34.62
C GLY A 81 2.61 -0.15 34.10
N GLY A 82 1.75 -0.73 34.92
CA GLY A 82 0.34 -0.91 34.69
C GLY A 82 -0.19 -0.59 33.29
N ALA A 83 -0.31 -1.58 32.47
CA ALA A 83 -0.81 -1.50 31.08
C ALA A 83 -2.28 -1.05 30.98
N GLN A 84 -2.70 -0.17 31.86
CA GLN A 84 -4.01 0.44 31.86
C GLN A 84 -4.01 1.52 30.79
N GLY A 85 -4.51 1.21 29.62
CA GLY A 85 -4.64 2.18 28.55
C GLY A 85 -4.26 1.65 27.16
N GLN A 86 -3.88 0.40 27.05
CA GLN A 86 -3.71 -0.23 25.77
C GLN A 86 -5.06 -0.66 25.23
N ASN A 87 -5.76 0.27 24.63
CA ASN A 87 -7.06 0.02 24.01
C ASN A 87 -6.90 -0.39 22.55
N TYR A 88 -5.98 -1.33 22.27
CA TYR A 88 -5.90 -1.88 20.93
C TYR A 88 -7.20 -2.63 20.61
N LYS A 89 -7.85 -2.17 19.58
CA LYS A 89 -9.06 -2.79 19.05
C LYS A 89 -8.66 -3.77 17.96
N TYR A 90 -8.91 -5.05 18.19
CA TYR A 90 -8.59 -6.10 17.22
C TYR A 90 -9.58 -6.08 16.05
N PRO A 91 -9.15 -5.71 14.83
CA PRO A 91 -10.09 -5.50 13.72
C PRO A 91 -10.97 -6.70 13.40
N HIS A 92 -10.45 -7.92 13.55
CA HIS A 92 -11.23 -9.13 13.27
C HIS A 92 -12.38 -9.37 14.23
N ALA A 93 -12.45 -8.67 15.35
CA ALA A 93 -13.58 -8.69 16.27
C ALA A 93 -14.72 -7.75 15.85
N TYR A 94 -14.55 -7.01 14.77
CA TYR A 94 -15.50 -6.01 14.29
C TYR A 94 -16.00 -6.35 12.89
N PRO A 95 -17.21 -5.86 12.51
CA PRO A 95 -17.73 -6.08 11.16
C PRO A 95 -16.76 -5.63 10.07
N ASN A 96 -16.70 -6.38 8.97
CA ASN A 96 -15.79 -6.12 7.85
C ASN A 96 -14.30 -6.05 8.24
N HIS A 97 -13.94 -6.59 9.41
CA HIS A 97 -12.57 -6.59 9.94
C HIS A 97 -11.96 -5.18 9.98
N TRP A 98 -12.81 -4.18 10.27
CA TRP A 98 -12.39 -2.80 10.36
C TRP A 98 -12.94 -2.13 11.61
N VAL A 99 -12.12 -1.33 12.25
CA VAL A 99 -12.49 -0.51 13.40
C VAL A 99 -11.73 0.81 13.37
N LYS A 100 -12.41 1.88 13.71
CA LYS A 100 -11.77 3.19 13.78
C LYS A 100 -10.80 3.24 14.96
N GLN A 101 -9.52 3.35 14.68
CA GLN A 101 -8.48 3.62 15.67
C GLN A 101 -7.29 4.32 15.00
N GLN A 102 -6.46 4.96 15.80
CA GLN A 102 -5.30 5.69 15.30
C GLN A 102 -4.11 4.73 15.13
N TYR A 103 -3.51 4.72 13.96
CA TYR A 103 -2.31 3.94 13.65
C TYR A 103 -1.07 4.81 13.48
N LEU A 104 -1.25 6.05 13.06
CA LEU A 104 -0.14 6.99 12.87
C LEU A 104 0.17 7.77 14.15
N PRO A 105 1.41 8.27 14.29
CA PRO A 105 1.76 9.19 15.37
C PRO A 105 0.83 10.41 15.42
N ASP A 106 0.74 11.05 16.57
CA ASP A 106 -0.16 12.19 16.76
C ASP A 106 0.04 13.32 15.77
N GLU A 107 1.30 13.60 15.40
CA GLU A 107 1.63 14.62 14.39
C GLU A 107 1.08 14.29 13.01
N LEU A 108 0.88 13.01 12.71
CA LEU A 108 0.48 12.50 11.41
C LEU A 108 -0.92 11.90 11.39
N LYS A 109 -1.66 11.99 12.49
CA LYS A 109 -2.95 11.28 12.67
C LYS A 109 -4.00 11.57 11.62
N ASN A 110 -3.94 12.75 10.99
CA ASN A 110 -4.89 13.18 9.97
C ASN A 110 -4.31 13.15 8.55
N VAL A 111 -3.09 12.62 8.38
CA VAL A 111 -2.44 12.57 7.06
C VAL A 111 -2.99 11.39 6.27
N GLN A 112 -3.21 11.62 4.99
CA GLN A 112 -3.56 10.60 4.03
C GLN A 112 -2.54 10.61 2.89
N TYR A 113 -1.67 9.60 2.85
CA TYR A 113 -0.62 9.52 1.83
C TYR A 113 -1.11 8.91 0.52
N TYR A 114 -1.87 7.83 0.60
CA TYR A 114 -2.39 7.18 -0.58
C TYR A 114 -3.77 7.74 -0.94
N ARG A 115 -3.91 8.13 -2.20
CA ARG A 115 -5.18 8.61 -2.76
C ARG A 115 -5.51 7.76 -3.98
N TYR A 116 -6.72 7.24 -4.04
CA TYR A 116 -7.15 6.41 -5.13
C TYR A 116 -7.11 7.15 -6.47
N GLY A 117 -6.55 6.51 -7.49
CA GLY A 117 -6.59 7.01 -8.85
C GLY A 117 -7.95 6.79 -9.51
N ASP A 118 -8.15 7.45 -10.64
CA ASP A 118 -9.40 7.37 -11.39
C ASP A 118 -9.34 6.26 -12.46
N ASN A 119 -9.27 5.01 -12.01
CA ASN A 119 -9.35 3.83 -12.85
C ASN A 119 -10.30 2.81 -12.22
N LYS A 120 -10.65 1.78 -12.96
CA LYS A 120 -11.65 0.79 -12.53
C LYS A 120 -11.28 0.13 -11.20
N VAL A 121 -10.04 -0.29 -11.04
CA VAL A 121 -9.58 -1.03 -9.85
C VAL A 121 -9.58 -0.13 -8.61
N GLU A 122 -8.98 1.04 -8.72
CA GLU A 122 -8.88 1.96 -7.59
C GLU A 122 -10.23 2.57 -7.23
N ARG A 123 -11.09 2.88 -8.21
CA ARG A 123 -12.47 3.30 -7.93
C ARG A 123 -13.26 2.24 -7.15
N ALA A 124 -13.13 0.96 -7.55
CA ALA A 124 -13.79 -0.13 -6.85
C ALA A 124 -13.31 -0.24 -5.39
N ALA A 125 -12.00 -0.11 -5.17
CA ALA A 125 -11.44 -0.11 -3.81
C ALA A 125 -11.91 1.09 -2.99
N ALA A 126 -11.96 2.28 -3.59
CA ALA A 126 -12.46 3.48 -2.93
C ALA A 126 -13.92 3.32 -2.49
N GLN A 127 -14.78 2.83 -3.37
CA GLN A 127 -16.19 2.58 -3.06
C GLN A 127 -16.36 1.54 -1.95
N TYR A 128 -15.59 0.47 -1.98
CA TYR A 128 -15.61 -0.56 -0.94
C TYR A 128 -15.31 0.04 0.45
N TRP A 129 -14.23 0.80 0.55
CA TRP A 129 -13.83 1.38 1.83
C TRP A 129 -14.73 2.53 2.28
N GLU A 130 -15.26 3.31 1.36
CA GLU A 130 -16.24 4.36 1.69
C GLU A 130 -17.50 3.74 2.33
N ALA A 131 -17.99 2.65 1.78
CA ALA A 131 -19.14 1.94 2.33
C ALA A 131 -18.87 1.39 3.75
N ILE A 132 -17.63 0.99 4.06
CA ILE A 132 -17.26 0.43 5.36
C ILE A 132 -16.98 1.54 6.39
N LYS A 133 -16.24 2.57 5.98
CA LYS A 133 -15.79 3.63 6.90
C LYS A 133 -16.85 4.72 7.12
N GLY A 134 -17.79 4.81 6.24
CA GLY A 134 -18.88 5.79 6.30
C GLY A 134 -18.41 7.16 5.92
#